data_6146e67caa1e06bc45cfe6432302a2c9
#
_entry.id   6146e67caa1e06bc45cfe6432302a2c9
#
_cell.length_a   1.000
_cell.length_b   1.000
_cell.length_c   1.000
_cell.angle_alpha   90.00
_cell.angle_beta   90.00
_cell.angle_gamma   90.00
#
_symmetry.space_group_name_H-M   'P 1'
#
loop_
_entity.id
_entity.type
_entity.pdbx_description
1 polymer ?
#
loop_
_entity_poly.entity_id
_entity_poly.type
_entity_poly.pdbx_seq_one_letter_code
_entity_poly.pdbx_strand_id
1 'polypeptide(L)'
;MAKTRLELAHNEILHSDKKYKYRSNLSKEEQEALKHLSQDETIVVKKADKGSSVVIMNRKDYISEAYRQLENNKYYERLDENPQKVFSKDIHDSLNNSENIRESILENLYPSNVVRVPQLYILPKIHKTFDPDLPLGYPGRPIISGCGALTENMSAYVDTILKPYMESLPSYVKDTTDFIKKLQNLSSIDKDAYLVTLDVTSLYSNIPHGEGIDACKYFMENSSRSQDSINFISKIIELILTKNHFQFNEINYIQRSGTAMGTKMAPCFASLFMGKLEKEFIDSCDKKPLIWLRF
;
A
#
# COMPACT_ATOMS: atom_id res chain seq x y z
N MET A 1 36.91 13.22 12.60
CA MET A 1 37.06 14.40 11.72
C MET A 1 35.77 14.80 10.96
N ALA A 2 34.95 13.87 10.44
CA ALA A 2 33.69 14.25 9.76
C ALA A 2 32.60 14.79 10.72
N LYS A 3 32.48 14.22 11.91
CA LYS A 3 31.48 14.65 12.92
C LYS A 3 31.72 16.09 13.40
N THR A 4 33.00 16.49 13.58
CA THR A 4 33.40 17.84 13.98
C THR A 4 33.15 18.91 12.91
N ARG A 5 33.21 18.55 11.63
CA ARG A 5 32.88 19.47 10.51
C ARG A 5 31.36 19.72 10.39
N LEU A 6 30.54 18.70 10.66
CA LEU A 6 29.08 18.83 10.68
C LEU A 6 28.60 19.69 11.86
N GLU A 7 29.21 19.52 13.04
CA GLU A 7 28.90 20.32 14.23
C GLU A 7 29.35 21.79 14.08
N LEU A 8 30.49 22.05 13.44
CA LEU A 8 30.95 23.39 13.11
C LEU A 8 30.02 24.07 12.09
N ALA A 9 29.64 23.37 11.02
CA ALA A 9 28.69 23.88 10.02
C ALA A 9 27.29 24.13 10.63
N HIS A 10 26.84 23.28 11.54
CA HIS A 10 25.59 23.46 12.27
C HIS A 10 25.63 24.70 13.16
N ASN A 11 26.74 24.92 13.89
CA ASN A 11 26.93 26.11 14.74
C ASN A 11 27.09 27.41 13.92
N GLU A 12 27.74 27.35 12.73
CA GLU A 12 27.80 28.50 11.82
C GLU A 12 26.43 28.88 11.27
N ILE A 13 25.55 27.90 11.01
CA ILE A 13 24.17 28.15 10.59
C ILE A 13 23.34 28.77 11.72
N LEU A 14 23.51 28.25 12.96
CA LEU A 14 22.77 28.76 14.14
C LEU A 14 23.20 30.17 14.59
N HIS A 15 24.48 30.55 14.36
CA HIS A 15 25.01 31.85 14.77
C HIS A 15 25.11 32.88 13.62
N SER A 16 24.65 32.51 12.40
CA SER A 16 24.55 33.52 11.35
C SER A 16 23.31 34.37 11.58
N ASP A 17 23.50 35.58 12.11
CA ASP A 17 22.50 36.67 12.18
C ASP A 17 22.03 37.17 10.80
N LYS A 18 22.43 36.50 9.72
CA LYS A 18 21.89 36.74 8.39
C LYS A 18 20.50 36.14 8.35
N LYS A 19 19.48 36.94 8.66
CA LYS A 19 18.11 36.65 8.23
C LYS A 19 18.13 36.34 6.73
N TYR A 20 18.19 35.05 6.40
CA TYR A 20 17.96 34.61 5.03
C TYR A 20 16.56 35.06 4.64
N LYS A 21 16.48 36.19 3.93
CA LYS A 21 15.21 36.60 3.33
C LYS A 21 14.85 35.51 2.31
N TYR A 22 13.93 34.66 2.70
CA TYR A 22 13.36 33.66 1.78
C TYR A 22 12.79 34.44 0.59
N ARG A 23 13.43 34.32 -0.56
CA ARG A 23 12.90 34.85 -1.82
C ARG A 23 12.07 33.73 -2.41
N SER A 24 10.76 33.94 -2.50
CA SER A 24 9.89 33.04 -3.25
C SER A 24 10.37 32.98 -4.69
N ASN A 25 10.37 31.78 -5.27
CA ASN A 25 10.59 31.55 -6.69
C ASN A 25 9.34 31.82 -7.54
N LEU A 26 8.22 32.18 -6.90
CA LEU A 26 6.95 32.53 -7.54
C LEU A 26 6.73 34.04 -7.48
N SER A 27 6.16 34.62 -8.53
CA SER A 27 5.68 35.99 -8.55
C SER A 27 4.50 36.18 -7.57
N LYS A 28 4.12 37.41 -7.29
CA LYS A 28 2.96 37.69 -6.42
C LYS A 28 1.66 37.17 -7.05
N GLU A 29 1.51 37.36 -8.35
CA GLU A 29 0.35 36.89 -9.12
C GLU A 29 0.23 35.37 -9.09
N GLU A 30 1.34 34.64 -9.22
CA GLU A 30 1.38 33.19 -9.10
C GLU A 30 1.02 32.71 -7.70
N GLN A 31 1.50 33.40 -6.66
CA GLN A 31 1.14 33.10 -5.27
C GLN A 31 -0.35 33.32 -5.00
N GLU A 32 -0.93 34.41 -5.53
CA GLU A 32 -2.36 34.70 -5.43
C GLU A 32 -3.18 33.66 -6.20
N ALA A 33 -2.76 33.29 -7.40
CA ALA A 33 -3.42 32.25 -8.20
C ALA A 33 -3.42 30.89 -7.47
N LEU A 34 -2.29 30.47 -6.88
CA LEU A 34 -2.23 29.26 -6.06
C LEU A 34 -3.12 29.33 -4.82
N LYS A 35 -3.19 30.50 -4.20
CA LYS A 35 -4.08 30.72 -3.06
C LYS A 35 -5.55 30.60 -3.47
N HIS A 36 -5.94 31.18 -4.59
CA HIS A 36 -7.30 31.05 -5.12
C HIS A 36 -7.64 29.59 -5.44
N LEU A 37 -6.74 28.85 -6.13
CA LEU A 37 -6.93 27.43 -6.40
C LEU A 37 -7.05 26.59 -5.12
N SER A 38 -6.30 26.93 -4.08
CA SER A 38 -6.37 26.21 -2.80
C SER A 38 -7.64 26.47 -2.00
N GLN A 39 -8.31 27.60 -2.27
CA GLN A 39 -9.56 28.03 -1.64
C GLN A 39 -10.81 27.67 -2.46
N ASP A 40 -10.62 27.23 -3.69
CA ASP A 40 -11.75 26.83 -4.55
C ASP A 40 -12.31 25.47 -4.11
N GLU A 41 -13.45 25.52 -3.43
CA GLU A 41 -14.16 24.34 -2.95
C GLU A 41 -14.86 23.54 -4.05
N THR A 42 -14.94 24.06 -5.27
CA THR A 42 -15.58 23.37 -6.40
C THR A 42 -14.68 22.37 -7.08
N ILE A 43 -13.38 22.44 -6.82
CA ILE A 43 -12.36 21.56 -7.41
C ILE A 43 -11.68 20.66 -6.40
N VAL A 44 -11.04 19.60 -6.92
CA VAL A 44 -10.10 18.73 -6.20
C VAL A 44 -8.83 18.60 -7.02
N VAL A 45 -7.69 18.84 -6.38
CA VAL A 45 -6.36 18.72 -6.99
C VAL A 45 -5.67 17.48 -6.45
N LYS A 46 -5.28 16.56 -7.33
CA LYS A 46 -4.56 15.32 -6.98
C LYS A 46 -3.46 15.03 -7.99
N LYS A 47 -2.48 14.23 -7.58
CA LYS A 47 -1.55 13.62 -8.53
C LYS A 47 -2.27 12.56 -9.36
N ALA A 48 -1.86 12.39 -10.60
CA ALA A 48 -2.24 11.23 -11.38
C ALA A 48 -1.72 9.93 -10.74
N ASP A 49 -2.40 8.80 -11.02
CA ASP A 49 -1.98 7.47 -10.53
C ASP A 49 -0.57 7.08 -11.00
N LYS A 50 -0.20 7.46 -12.23
CA LYS A 50 1.13 7.25 -12.80
C LYS A 50 1.68 8.55 -13.37
N GLY A 51 3.01 8.66 -13.32
CA GLY A 51 3.72 9.87 -13.77
C GLY A 51 3.71 10.99 -12.73
N SER A 52 4.09 12.20 -13.14
CA SER A 52 4.22 13.38 -12.29
C SER A 52 3.13 14.43 -12.50
N SER A 53 2.12 14.12 -13.34
CA SER A 53 1.05 15.06 -13.68
C SER A 53 0.18 15.38 -12.48
N VAL A 54 -0.20 16.66 -12.37
CA VAL A 54 -1.22 17.12 -11.43
C VAL A 54 -2.54 17.22 -12.18
N VAL A 55 -3.62 16.71 -11.60
CA VAL A 55 -4.95 16.68 -12.19
C VAL A 55 -5.88 17.54 -11.36
N ILE A 56 -6.57 18.47 -12.02
CA ILE A 56 -7.62 19.30 -11.44
C ILE A 56 -8.95 18.72 -11.93
N MET A 57 -9.85 18.43 -11.01
CA MET A 57 -11.13 17.75 -11.26
C MET A 57 -12.26 18.53 -10.59
N ASN A 58 -13.46 18.45 -11.13
CA ASN A 58 -14.64 18.93 -10.42
C ASN A 58 -14.83 18.09 -9.15
N ARG A 59 -15.09 18.72 -8.02
CA ARG A 59 -15.33 18.03 -6.75
C ARG A 59 -16.53 17.07 -6.84
N LYS A 60 -17.59 17.44 -7.54
CA LYS A 60 -18.77 16.61 -7.75
C LYS A 60 -18.40 15.29 -8.42
N ASP A 61 -17.64 15.36 -9.51
CA ASP A 61 -17.25 14.17 -10.30
C ASP A 61 -16.29 13.29 -9.51
N TYR A 62 -15.36 13.90 -8.77
CA TYR A 62 -14.45 13.19 -7.86
C TYR A 62 -15.21 12.42 -6.77
N ILE A 63 -16.21 13.04 -6.14
CA ILE A 63 -17.02 12.40 -5.10
C ILE A 63 -17.87 11.28 -5.71
N SER A 64 -18.44 11.49 -6.90
CA SER A 64 -19.22 10.48 -7.61
C SER A 64 -18.39 9.25 -7.95
N GLU A 65 -17.14 9.42 -8.40
CA GLU A 65 -16.23 8.29 -8.67
C GLU A 65 -15.89 7.51 -7.39
N ALA A 66 -15.68 8.21 -6.26
CA ALA A 66 -15.43 7.56 -5.00
C ALA A 66 -16.65 6.72 -4.55
N TYR A 67 -17.85 7.27 -4.62
CA TYR A 67 -19.08 6.53 -4.26
C TYR A 67 -19.33 5.37 -5.22
N ARG A 68 -19.15 5.54 -6.54
CA ARG A 68 -19.27 4.44 -7.50
C ARG A 68 -18.43 3.22 -7.10
N GLN A 69 -17.24 3.45 -6.52
CA GLN A 69 -16.40 2.36 -6.04
C GLN A 69 -16.85 1.82 -4.68
N LEU A 70 -17.23 2.71 -3.74
CA LEU A 70 -17.66 2.34 -2.38
C LEU A 70 -19.00 1.62 -2.33
N GLU A 71 -19.86 1.80 -3.34
CA GLU A 71 -21.14 1.10 -3.48
C GLU A 71 -20.98 -0.36 -3.92
N ASN A 72 -19.77 -0.78 -4.28
CA ASN A 72 -19.51 -2.18 -4.59
C ASN A 72 -19.40 -3.00 -3.30
N ASN A 73 -20.52 -3.58 -2.88
CA ASN A 73 -20.65 -4.37 -1.65
C ASN A 73 -19.79 -5.64 -1.61
N LYS A 74 -19.20 -6.05 -2.73
CA LYS A 74 -18.19 -7.12 -2.76
C LYS A 74 -16.93 -6.71 -2.00
N TYR A 75 -16.56 -5.43 -2.09
CA TYR A 75 -15.29 -4.93 -1.55
C TYR A 75 -15.44 -4.07 -0.31
N TYR A 76 -16.50 -3.28 -0.23
CA TYR A 76 -16.69 -2.29 0.82
C TYR A 76 -18.07 -2.42 1.46
N GLU A 77 -18.13 -2.06 2.72
CA GLU A 77 -19.38 -1.98 3.49
C GLU A 77 -19.40 -0.66 4.24
N ARG A 78 -20.54 0.03 4.15
CA ARG A 78 -20.82 1.23 4.94
C ARG A 78 -21.12 0.82 6.38
N LEU A 79 -20.57 1.56 7.33
CA LEU A 79 -20.81 1.39 8.75
C LEU A 79 -21.65 2.54 9.28
N ASP A 80 -22.61 2.25 10.15
CA ASP A 80 -23.48 3.25 10.77
C ASP A 80 -22.72 4.09 11.80
N GLU A 81 -21.74 3.48 12.49
CA GLU A 81 -20.94 4.13 13.53
C GLU A 81 -19.45 3.96 13.30
N ASN A 82 -18.65 4.80 13.97
CA ASN A 82 -17.20 4.67 13.97
C ASN A 82 -16.76 3.49 14.85
N PRO A 83 -16.22 2.40 14.29
CA PRO A 83 -15.87 1.19 15.05
C PRO A 83 -14.52 1.31 15.78
N GLN A 84 -13.83 2.45 15.73
CA GLN A 84 -12.46 2.61 16.22
C GLN A 84 -12.24 2.14 17.65
N LYS A 85 -13.19 2.44 18.56
CA LYS A 85 -13.10 2.02 19.97
C LYS A 85 -13.23 0.51 20.14
N VAL A 86 -14.16 -0.10 19.41
CA VAL A 86 -14.39 -1.55 19.43
C VAL A 86 -13.18 -2.25 18.84
N PHE A 87 -12.71 -1.81 17.68
CA PHE A 87 -11.55 -2.41 17.04
C PHE A 87 -10.25 -2.24 17.84
N SER A 88 -10.09 -1.10 18.52
CA SER A 88 -8.94 -0.90 19.42
C SER A 88 -8.97 -1.92 20.56
N LYS A 89 -10.15 -2.13 21.19
CA LYS A 89 -10.32 -3.13 22.24
C LYS A 89 -10.03 -4.55 21.71
N ASP A 90 -10.60 -4.93 20.57
CA ASP A 90 -10.38 -6.25 19.97
C ASP A 90 -8.91 -6.53 19.70
N ILE A 91 -8.15 -5.51 19.22
CA ILE A 91 -6.72 -5.60 18.98
C ILE A 91 -5.98 -5.81 20.32
N HIS A 92 -6.27 -5.00 21.33
CA HIS A 92 -5.67 -5.14 22.65
C HIS A 92 -5.93 -6.52 23.26
N ASP A 93 -7.19 -6.98 23.26
CA ASP A 93 -7.58 -8.27 23.79
C ASP A 93 -6.87 -9.42 23.04
N SER A 94 -6.77 -9.32 21.70
CA SER A 94 -6.10 -10.32 20.88
C SER A 94 -4.58 -10.38 21.14
N LEU A 95 -3.93 -9.23 21.32
CA LEU A 95 -2.50 -9.17 21.62
C LEU A 95 -2.21 -9.66 23.05
N ASN A 96 -3.01 -9.26 24.04
CA ASN A 96 -2.86 -9.68 25.44
C ASN A 96 -3.02 -11.21 25.62
N ASN A 97 -3.89 -11.82 24.81
CA ASN A 97 -4.12 -13.27 24.82
C ASN A 97 -3.10 -14.06 23.99
N SER A 98 -2.04 -13.41 23.50
CA SER A 98 -1.01 -14.08 22.72
C SER A 98 0.05 -14.68 23.65
N GLU A 99 0.03 -16.00 23.78
CA GLU A 99 0.99 -16.75 24.61
C GLU A 99 2.36 -16.86 23.88
N ASN A 100 3.43 -17.00 24.66
CA ASN A 100 4.80 -17.25 24.17
C ASN A 100 5.39 -16.15 23.27
N ILE A 101 4.82 -14.95 23.27
CA ILE A 101 5.36 -13.80 22.52
C ILE A 101 6.09 -12.87 23.50
N ARG A 102 7.29 -12.43 23.10
CA ARG A 102 8.09 -11.49 23.90
C ARG A 102 7.31 -10.17 24.10
N GLU A 103 7.25 -9.70 25.34
CA GLU A 103 6.58 -8.47 25.73
C GLU A 103 7.04 -7.27 24.87
N SER A 104 8.35 -7.15 24.60
CA SER A 104 8.91 -6.10 23.74
C SER A 104 8.39 -6.10 22.30
N ILE A 105 7.93 -7.25 21.79
CA ILE A 105 7.26 -7.32 20.49
C ILE A 105 5.83 -6.81 20.63
N LEU A 106 5.10 -7.28 21.63
CA LEU A 106 3.71 -6.87 21.87
C LEU A 106 3.59 -5.36 22.07
N GLU A 107 4.46 -4.75 22.88
CA GLU A 107 4.51 -3.31 23.12
C GLU A 107 4.62 -2.50 21.82
N ASN A 108 5.41 -2.98 20.85
CA ASN A 108 5.57 -2.33 19.54
C ASN A 108 4.39 -2.54 18.57
N LEU A 109 3.49 -3.47 18.86
CA LEU A 109 2.32 -3.77 18.01
C LEU A 109 1.08 -2.98 18.38
N TYR A 110 1.00 -2.52 19.65
CA TYR A 110 -0.15 -1.74 20.09
C TYR A 110 -0.33 -0.47 19.24
N PRO A 111 -1.58 -0.06 19.02
CA PRO A 111 -1.86 1.21 18.38
C PRO A 111 -1.16 2.37 19.09
N SER A 112 -0.74 3.36 18.36
CA SER A 112 -0.19 4.59 18.94
C SER A 112 -1.23 5.31 19.81
N ASN A 113 -0.78 6.14 20.76
CA ASN A 113 -1.67 6.91 21.64
C ASN A 113 -2.59 7.88 20.87
N VAL A 114 -2.17 8.32 19.69
CA VAL A 114 -2.96 9.19 18.80
C VAL A 114 -3.27 8.42 17.54
N VAL A 115 -4.47 7.83 17.49
CA VAL A 115 -4.96 7.10 16.32
C VAL A 115 -5.77 8.04 15.44
N ARG A 116 -5.48 8.01 14.14
CA ARG A 116 -6.24 8.71 13.10
C ARG A 116 -7.12 7.72 12.36
N VAL A 117 -8.33 8.17 12.01
CA VAL A 117 -9.16 7.39 11.08
C VAL A 117 -8.59 7.57 9.68
N PRO A 118 -8.22 6.47 8.98
CA PRO A 118 -7.78 6.53 7.60
C PRO A 118 -8.80 7.20 6.70
N GLN A 119 -8.32 7.97 5.74
CA GLN A 119 -9.17 8.65 4.76
C GLN A 119 -8.98 8.01 3.39
N LEU A 120 -10.09 7.72 2.71
CA LEU A 120 -10.06 7.33 1.30
C LEU A 120 -9.80 8.55 0.44
N TYR A 121 -8.96 8.39 -0.58
CA TYR A 121 -8.85 9.32 -1.69
C TYR A 121 -8.62 8.57 -3.01
N ILE A 122 -8.97 9.23 -4.11
CA ILE A 122 -8.88 8.66 -5.45
C ILE A 122 -7.75 9.32 -6.22
N LEU A 123 -6.92 8.50 -6.89
CA LEU A 123 -5.94 8.98 -7.87
C LEU A 123 -6.44 8.65 -9.29
N PRO A 124 -6.65 9.66 -10.16
CA PRO A 124 -7.17 9.43 -11.52
C PRO A 124 -6.12 8.73 -12.39
N LYS A 125 -6.55 7.68 -13.10
CA LYS A 125 -5.71 6.89 -14.02
C LYS A 125 -5.73 7.50 -15.43
N ILE A 126 -5.27 8.72 -15.59
CA ILE A 126 -5.28 9.45 -16.87
C ILE A 126 -4.47 8.79 -17.99
N HIS A 127 -3.67 7.76 -17.66
CA HIS A 127 -2.95 6.93 -18.64
C HIS A 127 -3.83 5.85 -19.28
N LYS A 128 -5.07 5.67 -18.79
CA LYS A 128 -6.06 4.76 -19.41
C LYS A 128 -6.89 5.52 -20.45
N THR A 129 -7.60 4.77 -21.29
CA THR A 129 -8.51 5.36 -22.26
C THR A 129 -9.61 6.16 -21.58
N PHE A 130 -9.95 7.31 -22.14
CA PHE A 130 -11.08 8.12 -21.67
C PHE A 130 -12.39 7.33 -21.85
N ASP A 131 -13.22 7.33 -20.82
CA ASP A 131 -14.50 6.66 -20.78
C ASP A 131 -15.56 7.65 -20.28
N PRO A 132 -16.49 8.12 -21.15
CA PRO A 132 -17.49 9.11 -20.80
C PRO A 132 -18.52 8.60 -19.79
N ASP A 133 -18.64 7.28 -19.59
CA ASP A 133 -19.55 6.68 -18.60
C ASP A 133 -19.00 6.74 -17.17
N LEU A 134 -17.73 7.06 -17.02
CA LEU A 134 -17.10 7.26 -15.70
C LEU A 134 -17.22 8.71 -15.23
N PRO A 135 -17.51 8.97 -13.95
CA PRO A 135 -17.67 10.32 -13.41
C PRO A 135 -16.46 11.24 -13.66
N LEU A 136 -15.24 10.70 -13.64
CA LEU A 136 -14.01 11.44 -13.93
C LEU A 136 -13.57 11.35 -15.41
N GLY A 137 -14.29 10.62 -16.26
CA GLY A 137 -13.81 10.24 -17.58
C GLY A 137 -12.63 9.25 -17.57
N TYR A 138 -12.14 8.89 -16.41
CA TYR A 138 -11.06 7.92 -16.17
C TYR A 138 -11.34 7.11 -14.91
N PRO A 139 -10.93 5.83 -14.86
CA PRO A 139 -11.05 5.06 -13.64
C PRO A 139 -10.15 5.64 -12.54
N GLY A 140 -10.61 5.60 -11.30
CA GLY A 140 -9.86 6.02 -10.13
C GLY A 140 -9.12 4.85 -9.46
N ARG A 141 -7.95 5.11 -8.87
CA ARG A 141 -7.31 4.20 -7.92
C ARG A 141 -7.70 4.60 -6.51
N PRO A 142 -8.40 3.74 -5.74
CA PRO A 142 -8.73 4.03 -4.35
C PRO A 142 -7.48 3.83 -3.48
N ILE A 143 -7.13 4.85 -2.71
CA ILE A 143 -6.05 4.79 -1.73
C ILE A 143 -6.63 5.06 -0.35
N ILE A 144 -6.32 4.18 0.60
CA ILE A 144 -6.67 4.34 2.01
C ILE A 144 -5.36 4.53 2.78
N SER A 145 -5.11 5.74 3.26
CA SER A 145 -3.87 6.04 3.99
C SER A 145 -3.82 5.27 5.30
N GLY A 146 -2.84 4.38 5.44
CA GLY A 146 -2.60 3.63 6.68
C GLY A 146 -1.84 4.42 7.76
N CYS A 147 -1.40 5.65 7.48
CA CYS A 147 -0.62 6.44 8.43
C CYS A 147 -1.46 6.88 9.64
N GLY A 148 -1.02 6.54 10.84
CA GLY A 148 -1.73 6.79 12.10
C GLY A 148 -2.95 5.88 12.32
N ALA A 149 -3.17 4.86 11.48
CA ALA A 149 -4.26 3.89 11.64
C ALA A 149 -4.04 2.97 12.85
N LEU A 150 -5.13 2.39 13.36
CA LEU A 150 -5.08 1.35 14.43
C LEU A 150 -4.10 0.22 14.12
N THR A 151 -3.98 -0.16 12.85
CA THR A 151 -3.22 -1.32 12.38
C THR A 151 -1.83 -0.97 11.85
N GLU A 152 -1.40 0.30 11.93
CA GLU A 152 -0.15 0.75 11.31
C GLU A 152 1.07 0.00 11.84
N ASN A 153 1.20 -0.10 13.18
CA ASN A 153 2.35 -0.76 13.81
C ASN A 153 2.39 -2.25 13.49
N MET A 154 1.25 -2.93 13.59
CA MET A 154 1.11 -4.33 13.20
C MET A 154 1.48 -4.54 11.73
N SER A 155 1.01 -3.65 10.86
CA SER A 155 1.30 -3.74 9.43
C SER A 155 2.78 -3.51 9.11
N ALA A 156 3.45 -2.59 9.81
CA ALA A 156 4.89 -2.39 9.68
C ALA A 156 5.69 -3.62 10.15
N TYR A 157 5.28 -4.23 11.26
CA TYR A 157 5.90 -5.44 11.78
C TYR A 157 5.76 -6.61 10.80
N VAL A 158 4.54 -6.86 10.31
CA VAL A 158 4.28 -7.92 9.33
C VAL A 158 5.06 -7.70 8.03
N ASP A 159 5.11 -6.46 7.53
CA ASP A 159 5.89 -6.13 6.32
C ASP A 159 7.37 -6.52 6.48
N THR A 160 7.97 -6.18 7.62
CA THR A 160 9.37 -6.54 7.94
C THR A 160 9.60 -8.05 7.91
N ILE A 161 8.61 -8.84 8.38
CA ILE A 161 8.70 -10.29 8.40
C ILE A 161 8.48 -10.91 7.02
N LEU A 162 7.51 -10.42 6.28
CA LEU A 162 7.14 -11.00 4.97
C LEU A 162 8.10 -10.61 3.84
N LYS A 163 8.76 -9.47 3.97
CA LYS A 163 9.63 -8.93 2.93
C LYS A 163 10.74 -9.89 2.46
N PRO A 164 11.50 -10.56 3.34
CA PRO A 164 12.50 -11.53 2.89
C PRO A 164 11.92 -12.68 2.05
N TYR A 165 10.72 -13.16 2.40
CA TYR A 165 10.05 -14.21 1.62
C TYR A 165 9.61 -13.70 0.24
N MET A 166 9.07 -12.49 0.16
CA MET A 166 8.74 -11.84 -1.10
C MET A 166 9.98 -11.67 -2.00
N GLU A 167 11.08 -11.17 -1.44
CA GLU A 167 12.33 -10.95 -2.17
C GLU A 167 13.00 -12.27 -2.62
N SER A 168 12.69 -13.40 -1.97
CA SER A 168 13.19 -14.72 -2.34
C SER A 168 12.35 -15.44 -3.40
N LEU A 169 11.20 -14.89 -3.82
CA LEU A 169 10.38 -15.50 -4.86
C LEU A 169 11.15 -15.58 -6.19
N PRO A 170 11.11 -16.71 -6.89
CA PRO A 170 11.78 -16.84 -8.19
C PRO A 170 11.32 -15.82 -9.23
N SER A 171 10.05 -15.43 -9.16
CA SER A 171 9.44 -14.44 -10.06
C SER A 171 9.71 -12.99 -9.67
N TYR A 172 10.21 -12.72 -8.45
CA TYR A 172 10.38 -11.35 -7.95
C TYR A 172 11.38 -10.54 -8.80
N VAL A 173 10.99 -9.34 -9.16
CA VAL A 173 11.84 -8.34 -9.83
C VAL A 173 11.83 -7.07 -8.99
N LYS A 174 13.02 -6.65 -8.55
CA LYS A 174 13.18 -5.47 -7.71
C LYS A 174 12.94 -4.16 -8.47
N ASP A 175 13.53 -4.05 -9.63
CA ASP A 175 13.50 -2.86 -10.48
C ASP A 175 13.88 -3.21 -11.92
N THR A 176 13.81 -2.23 -12.83
CA THR A 176 14.18 -2.40 -14.24
C THR A 176 15.63 -2.90 -14.41
N THR A 177 16.56 -2.48 -13.57
CA THR A 177 17.96 -2.92 -13.64
C THR A 177 18.08 -4.41 -13.30
N ASP A 178 17.37 -4.88 -12.26
CA ASP A 178 17.29 -6.29 -11.90
C ASP A 178 16.66 -7.12 -13.01
N PHE A 179 15.57 -6.62 -13.62
CA PHE A 179 14.94 -7.27 -14.78
C PHE A 179 15.93 -7.47 -15.94
N ILE A 180 16.66 -6.43 -16.33
CA ILE A 180 17.67 -6.51 -17.40
C ILE A 180 18.75 -7.54 -17.05
N LYS A 181 19.26 -7.55 -15.81
CA LYS A 181 20.25 -8.53 -15.36
C LYS A 181 19.74 -9.95 -15.46
N LYS A 182 18.49 -10.19 -15.04
CA LYS A 182 17.87 -11.52 -15.13
C LYS A 182 17.74 -11.99 -16.58
N LEU A 183 17.40 -11.09 -17.51
CA LEU A 183 17.36 -11.42 -18.93
C LEU A 183 18.75 -11.70 -19.51
N GLN A 184 19.77 -10.93 -19.12
CA GLN A 184 21.16 -11.14 -19.59
C GLN A 184 21.76 -12.46 -19.12
N ASN A 185 21.26 -13.02 -18.00
CA ASN A 185 21.69 -14.32 -17.48
C ASN A 185 21.07 -15.52 -18.22
N LEU A 186 20.14 -15.28 -19.15
CA LEU A 186 19.61 -16.35 -20.01
C LEU A 186 20.68 -16.78 -21.03
N SER A 187 21.01 -18.06 -21.04
CA SER A 187 22.07 -18.61 -21.89
C SER A 187 21.71 -18.60 -23.39
N SER A 188 20.45 -18.78 -23.71
CA SER A 188 19.92 -18.68 -25.07
C SER A 188 18.41 -18.54 -25.04
N ILE A 189 17.85 -17.81 -26.00
CA ILE A 189 16.42 -17.73 -26.24
C ILE A 189 16.18 -18.32 -27.62
N ASP A 190 15.23 -19.27 -27.71
CA ASP A 190 14.83 -19.83 -28.98
C ASP A 190 14.27 -18.75 -29.91
N LYS A 191 14.51 -18.88 -31.22
CA LYS A 191 14.01 -17.92 -32.23
C LYS A 191 12.48 -17.90 -32.28
N ASP A 192 11.86 -19.03 -31.94
CA ASP A 192 10.41 -19.23 -31.91
C ASP A 192 9.81 -18.98 -30.50
N ALA A 193 10.57 -18.41 -29.57
CA ALA A 193 10.09 -18.09 -28.22
C ALA A 193 9.06 -16.96 -28.26
N TYR A 194 7.96 -17.14 -27.51
CA TYR A 194 6.95 -16.12 -27.31
C TYR A 194 7.26 -15.29 -26.09
N LEU A 195 7.21 -13.96 -26.23
CA LEU A 195 7.17 -13.05 -25.10
C LEU A 195 5.70 -12.77 -24.73
N VAL A 196 5.33 -13.12 -23.51
CA VAL A 196 3.96 -12.94 -22.99
C VAL A 196 3.98 -11.96 -21.84
N THR A 197 3.02 -11.04 -21.81
CA THR A 197 2.78 -10.15 -20.68
C THR A 197 1.37 -10.33 -20.17
N LEU A 198 1.23 -10.36 -18.84
CA LEU A 198 -0.05 -10.50 -18.14
C LEU A 198 -0.20 -9.34 -17.15
N ASP A 199 -1.42 -8.85 -16.97
CA ASP A 199 -1.76 -7.84 -15.95
C ASP A 199 -2.92 -8.36 -15.09
N VAL A 200 -2.82 -8.18 -13.78
CA VAL A 200 -3.86 -8.59 -12.83
C VAL A 200 -4.77 -7.42 -12.54
N THR A 201 -6.02 -7.57 -12.93
CA THR A 201 -7.04 -6.53 -12.69
C THR A 201 -7.38 -6.44 -11.21
N SER A 202 -7.17 -5.25 -10.63
CA SER A 202 -7.56 -4.94 -9.25
C SER A 202 -7.03 -5.92 -8.21
N LEU A 203 -5.77 -6.36 -8.33
CA LEU A 203 -5.15 -7.38 -7.48
C LEU A 203 -5.46 -7.16 -6.00
N TYR A 204 -5.15 -5.98 -5.48
CA TYR A 204 -5.24 -5.69 -4.03
C TYR A 204 -6.65 -5.88 -3.45
N SER A 205 -7.71 -5.58 -4.19
CA SER A 205 -9.09 -5.74 -3.71
C SER A 205 -9.66 -7.15 -3.95
N ASN A 206 -9.00 -7.98 -4.78
CA ASN A 206 -9.49 -9.30 -5.16
C ASN A 206 -8.84 -10.47 -4.41
N ILE A 207 -7.86 -10.25 -3.53
CA ILE A 207 -7.24 -11.32 -2.74
C ILE A 207 -8.21 -11.74 -1.63
N PRO A 208 -8.71 -12.98 -1.60
CA PRO A 208 -9.51 -13.48 -0.47
C PRO A 208 -8.62 -13.53 0.79
N HIS A 209 -9.15 -13.07 1.93
CA HIS A 209 -8.36 -12.98 3.16
C HIS A 209 -7.76 -14.33 3.57
N GLY A 210 -8.56 -15.41 3.57
CA GLY A 210 -8.10 -16.75 3.93
C GLY A 210 -6.96 -17.23 3.03
N GLU A 211 -7.16 -17.19 1.70
CA GLU A 211 -6.16 -17.64 0.74
C GLU A 211 -4.88 -16.81 0.80
N GLY A 212 -4.99 -15.50 1.00
CA GLY A 212 -3.83 -14.62 1.18
C GLY A 212 -3.05 -14.93 2.47
N ILE A 213 -3.75 -15.20 3.58
CA ILE A 213 -3.12 -15.64 4.84
C ILE A 213 -2.45 -17.01 4.65
N ASP A 214 -3.12 -17.95 3.99
CA ASP A 214 -2.57 -19.29 3.72
C ASP A 214 -1.37 -19.23 2.78
N ALA A 215 -1.32 -18.29 1.85
CA ALA A 215 -0.12 -18.05 1.05
C ALA A 215 1.06 -17.55 1.90
N CYS A 216 0.81 -16.62 2.82
CA CYS A 216 1.85 -16.17 3.76
C CYS A 216 2.33 -17.31 4.68
N LYS A 217 1.42 -18.13 5.22
CA LYS A 217 1.76 -19.32 6.02
C LYS A 217 2.64 -20.28 5.25
N TYR A 218 2.25 -20.61 4.01
CA TYR A 218 3.00 -21.52 3.13
C TYR A 218 4.49 -21.16 3.03
N PHE A 219 4.79 -19.86 2.80
CA PHE A 219 6.19 -19.43 2.71
C PHE A 219 6.90 -19.38 4.05
N MET A 220 6.20 -19.10 5.15
CA MET A 220 6.76 -19.12 6.49
C MET A 220 7.04 -20.55 6.99
N GLU A 221 6.19 -21.52 6.69
CA GLU A 221 6.34 -22.94 7.05
C GLU A 221 7.54 -23.59 6.35
N ASN A 222 7.86 -23.14 5.15
CA ASN A 222 9.07 -23.57 4.42
C ASN A 222 10.37 -22.93 4.95
N SER A 223 10.32 -22.32 6.13
CA SER A 223 11.48 -21.70 6.80
C SER A 223 11.71 -22.35 8.17
N SER A 224 12.75 -21.90 8.90
CA SER A 224 13.04 -22.34 10.27
C SER A 224 12.18 -21.70 11.36
N ARG A 225 11.05 -21.07 10.99
CA ARG A 225 10.18 -20.36 11.93
C ARG A 225 9.29 -21.35 12.70
N SER A 226 9.12 -21.13 14.02
CA SER A 226 8.26 -21.98 14.84
C SER A 226 6.78 -21.81 14.48
N GLN A 227 6.00 -22.88 14.67
CA GLN A 227 4.56 -22.85 14.39
C GLN A 227 3.82 -21.79 15.20
N ASP A 228 4.19 -21.56 16.47
CA ASP A 228 3.61 -20.50 17.31
C ASP A 228 3.83 -19.12 16.70
N SER A 229 5.04 -18.86 16.18
CA SER A 229 5.34 -17.60 15.50
C SER A 229 4.52 -17.44 14.22
N ILE A 230 4.35 -18.51 13.44
CA ILE A 230 3.53 -18.47 12.20
C ILE A 230 2.08 -18.19 12.54
N ASN A 231 1.54 -18.86 13.54
CA ASN A 231 0.15 -18.65 14.00
C ASN A 231 -0.07 -17.22 14.50
N PHE A 232 0.87 -16.70 15.28
CA PHE A 232 0.83 -15.32 15.76
C PHE A 232 0.83 -14.30 14.61
N ILE A 233 1.77 -14.43 13.65
CA ILE A 233 1.86 -13.54 12.50
C ILE A 233 0.58 -13.61 11.67
N SER A 234 0.05 -14.81 11.45
CA SER A 234 -1.20 -15.02 10.72
C SER A 234 -2.39 -14.33 11.39
N LYS A 235 -2.44 -14.39 12.72
CA LYS A 235 -3.45 -13.68 13.53
C LYS A 235 -3.33 -12.18 13.39
N ILE A 236 -2.11 -11.63 13.37
CA ILE A 236 -1.89 -10.19 13.14
C ILE A 236 -2.33 -9.79 11.74
N ILE A 237 -2.01 -10.60 10.71
CA ILE A 237 -2.48 -10.35 9.34
C ILE A 237 -4.01 -10.30 9.30
N GLU A 238 -4.68 -11.25 9.95
CA GLU A 238 -6.16 -11.26 10.05
C GLU A 238 -6.70 -9.99 10.70
N LEU A 239 -6.11 -9.54 11.81
CA LEU A 239 -6.49 -8.29 12.46
C LEU A 239 -6.33 -7.08 11.53
N ILE A 240 -5.21 -6.99 10.81
CA ILE A 240 -4.97 -5.91 9.84
C ILE A 240 -6.03 -5.92 8.74
N LEU A 241 -6.38 -7.09 8.22
CA LEU A 241 -7.35 -7.24 7.13
C LEU A 241 -8.80 -7.02 7.57
N THR A 242 -9.13 -7.28 8.83
CA THR A 242 -10.50 -7.21 9.35
C THR A 242 -10.80 -5.97 10.19
N LYS A 243 -9.78 -5.26 10.69
CA LYS A 243 -9.93 -4.04 11.49
C LYS A 243 -9.48 -2.78 10.71
N ASN A 244 -9.74 -2.76 9.41
CA ASN A 244 -9.26 -1.78 8.43
C ASN A 244 -10.28 -0.70 8.08
N HIS A 245 -11.06 -0.22 9.05
CA HIS A 245 -12.05 0.82 8.78
C HIS A 245 -11.39 2.14 8.32
N PHE A 246 -12.14 2.91 7.54
CA PHE A 246 -11.73 4.20 7.00
C PHE A 246 -12.93 5.12 6.80
N GLN A 247 -12.68 6.37 6.49
CA GLN A 247 -13.72 7.34 6.17
C GLN A 247 -13.57 7.91 4.76
N PHE A 248 -14.72 8.23 4.18
CA PHE A 248 -14.84 9.10 3.03
C PHE A 248 -16.04 10.03 3.25
N ASN A 249 -15.80 11.34 3.13
CA ASN A 249 -16.84 12.36 3.32
C ASN A 249 -17.63 12.15 4.63
N GLU A 250 -16.89 11.97 5.75
CA GLU A 250 -17.39 11.74 7.12
C GLU A 250 -18.18 10.42 7.34
N ILE A 251 -18.38 9.62 6.29
CA ILE A 251 -19.04 8.32 6.38
C ILE A 251 -17.99 7.23 6.62
N ASN A 252 -18.29 6.32 7.56
CA ASN A 252 -17.42 5.21 7.90
C ASN A 252 -17.65 4.02 6.95
N TYR A 253 -16.56 3.37 6.57
CA TYR A 253 -16.54 2.18 5.73
C TYR A 253 -15.54 1.17 6.27
N ILE A 254 -15.72 -0.09 5.86
CA ILE A 254 -14.75 -1.16 6.05
C ILE A 254 -14.51 -1.86 4.71
N GLN A 255 -13.28 -2.27 4.45
CA GLN A 255 -12.97 -3.12 3.30
C GLN A 255 -13.15 -4.58 3.67
N ARG A 256 -14.01 -5.31 2.94
CA ARG A 256 -14.41 -6.70 3.22
C ARG A 256 -13.54 -7.72 2.49
N SER A 257 -12.90 -7.35 1.41
CA SER A 257 -12.07 -8.23 0.59
C SER A 257 -10.76 -7.54 0.20
N GLY A 258 -9.73 -8.32 0.05
CA GLY A 258 -8.41 -7.83 -0.31
C GLY A 258 -7.72 -7.06 0.80
N THR A 259 -6.75 -6.27 0.43
CA THR A 259 -5.99 -5.40 1.33
C THR A 259 -6.02 -3.95 0.85
N ALA A 260 -6.08 -3.01 1.78
CA ALA A 260 -6.12 -1.58 1.46
C ALA A 260 -4.82 -1.11 0.81
N MET A 261 -4.94 -0.40 -0.31
CA MET A 261 -3.81 0.28 -0.94
C MET A 261 -3.37 1.45 -0.06
N GLY A 262 -2.26 1.29 0.65
CA GLY A 262 -1.72 2.23 1.64
C GLY A 262 -1.37 1.56 2.96
N THR A 263 -1.72 0.30 3.13
CA THR A 263 -1.28 -0.56 4.24
C THR A 263 0.14 -1.04 3.98
N LYS A 264 1.06 -0.94 4.94
CA LYS A 264 2.49 -1.24 4.74
C LYS A 264 2.75 -2.67 4.27
N MET A 265 2.08 -3.66 4.86
CA MET A 265 2.24 -5.07 4.47
C MET A 265 1.63 -5.42 3.11
N ALA A 266 0.76 -4.57 2.55
CA ALA A 266 -0.04 -4.94 1.38
C ALA A 266 0.78 -5.39 0.16
N PRO A 267 1.93 -4.76 -0.19
CA PRO A 267 2.77 -5.24 -1.29
C PRO A 267 3.33 -6.65 -1.04
N CYS A 268 3.84 -6.92 0.17
CA CYS A 268 4.37 -8.24 0.52
C CYS A 268 3.27 -9.31 0.52
N PHE A 269 2.11 -9.00 1.11
CA PHE A 269 0.95 -9.88 1.14
C PHE A 269 0.47 -10.25 -0.26
N ALA A 270 0.29 -9.26 -1.14
CA ALA A 270 -0.12 -9.48 -2.52
C ALA A 270 0.94 -10.27 -3.33
N SER A 271 2.22 -9.96 -3.10
CA SER A 271 3.30 -10.65 -3.79
C SER A 271 3.42 -12.12 -3.38
N LEU A 272 3.23 -12.45 -2.11
CA LEU A 272 3.25 -13.83 -1.64
C LEU A 272 2.02 -14.60 -2.14
N PHE A 273 0.84 -13.99 -2.13
CA PHE A 273 -0.36 -14.59 -2.73
C PHE A 273 -0.13 -14.96 -4.20
N MET A 274 0.36 -14.00 -4.99
CA MET A 274 0.70 -14.27 -6.40
C MET A 274 1.81 -15.31 -6.54
N GLY A 275 2.84 -15.27 -5.70
CA GLY A 275 3.94 -16.23 -5.75
C GLY A 275 3.50 -17.68 -5.51
N LYS A 276 2.50 -17.89 -4.62
CA LYS A 276 1.90 -19.21 -4.42
C LYS A 276 1.11 -19.66 -5.66
N LEU A 277 0.25 -18.80 -6.20
CA LEU A 277 -0.51 -19.09 -7.43
C LEU A 277 0.40 -19.37 -8.64
N GLU A 278 1.43 -18.56 -8.82
CA GLU A 278 2.43 -18.74 -9.88
C GLU A 278 3.13 -20.10 -9.77
N LYS A 279 3.52 -20.48 -8.55
CA LYS A 279 4.15 -21.78 -8.30
C LYS A 279 3.21 -22.93 -8.66
N GLU A 280 1.98 -22.90 -8.16
CA GLU A 280 0.96 -23.91 -8.43
C GLU A 280 0.68 -24.02 -9.94
N PHE A 281 0.53 -22.88 -10.63
CA PHE A 281 0.32 -22.84 -12.07
C PHE A 281 1.50 -23.42 -12.84
N ILE A 282 2.73 -22.95 -12.57
CA ILE A 282 3.93 -23.39 -13.28
C ILE A 282 4.20 -24.90 -13.04
N ASP A 283 3.95 -25.38 -11.81
CA ASP A 283 4.12 -26.79 -11.48
C ASP A 283 3.10 -27.69 -12.23
N SER A 284 1.91 -27.15 -12.55
CA SER A 284 0.87 -27.86 -13.31
C SER A 284 1.09 -27.84 -14.83
N CYS A 285 2.01 -27.03 -15.36
CA CYS A 285 2.25 -26.94 -16.79
C CYS A 285 3.12 -28.09 -17.31
N ASP A 286 2.68 -28.74 -18.39
CA ASP A 286 3.50 -29.75 -19.12
C ASP A 286 4.75 -29.12 -19.71
N LYS A 287 4.63 -27.91 -20.27
CA LYS A 287 5.73 -27.11 -20.78
C LYS A 287 5.93 -25.89 -19.89
N LYS A 288 7.02 -25.85 -19.15
CA LYS A 288 7.35 -24.75 -18.27
C LYS A 288 7.88 -23.55 -19.07
N PRO A 289 7.55 -22.30 -18.68
CA PRO A 289 8.15 -21.11 -19.28
C PRO A 289 9.66 -21.12 -19.04
N LEU A 290 10.43 -20.62 -20.00
CA LEU A 290 11.88 -20.45 -19.88
C LEU A 290 12.22 -19.51 -18.71
N ILE A 291 11.44 -18.48 -18.56
CA ILE A 291 11.52 -17.52 -17.46
C ILE A 291 10.11 -16.99 -17.16
N TRP A 292 9.85 -16.77 -15.87
CA TRP A 292 8.62 -16.15 -15.38
C TRP A 292 8.99 -15.08 -14.37
N LEU A 293 8.69 -13.84 -14.68
CA LEU A 293 9.05 -12.69 -13.86
C LEU A 293 7.83 -11.82 -13.58
N ARG A 294 7.81 -11.23 -12.39
CA ARG A 294 6.75 -10.33 -11.93
C ARG A 294 7.38 -9.05 -11.36
N PHE A 295 7.03 -7.96 -12.00
CA PHE A 295 7.50 -6.60 -11.66
C PHE A 295 6.50 -5.89 -10.74
#